data_b5ad8c4f024e24bb7355c7eac945bf35
#
_entry.id   b5ad8c4f024e24bb7355c7eac945bf35
#
_cell.length_a   1.000
_cell.length_b   1.000
_cell.length_c   1.000
_cell.angle_alpha   90.00
_cell.angle_beta   90.00
_cell.angle_gamma   90.00
#
_symmetry.space_group_name_H-M   'P 1'
#
loop_
_entity.id
_entity.type
_entity.pdbx_description
1 polymer ?
#
loop_
_entity_poly.entity_id
_entity_poly.type
_entity_poly.pdbx_seq_one_letter_code
_entity_poly.pdbx_strand_id
1 'polypeptide(L)'
;MKSITFLFVSLFIWSVSIAQKDTTEVFKAVNALRYALVEKDSGVLKKLLHTDIAFGHSNGWVQTKNDVLKDMKSGYLIYQKIDSQSTAITISKNYATVKERIAVEGSRDGNAFKLNLFVLQLWVKSKSGWQLLSRQSTKL
;
A
#
# COMPACT_ATOMS: atom_id res chain seq x y z
N MET A 1 22.91 -43.63 -1.04
CA MET A 1 21.61 -43.01 -1.39
C MET A 1 20.97 -42.19 -0.24
N LYS A 2 21.71 -41.81 0.81
CA LYS A 2 21.13 -41.00 1.94
C LYS A 2 21.43 -39.50 1.89
N SER A 3 22.23 -39.00 0.93
CA SER A 3 22.70 -37.60 0.90
C SER A 3 21.85 -36.65 0.06
N ILE A 4 20.98 -37.15 -0.82
CA ILE A 4 20.20 -36.29 -1.75
C ILE A 4 18.94 -35.74 -1.10
N THR A 5 18.39 -36.43 -0.11
CA THR A 5 17.14 -36.01 0.56
C THR A 5 17.35 -34.77 1.47
N PHE A 6 18.55 -34.57 2.02
CA PHE A 6 18.85 -33.42 2.88
C PHE A 6 18.99 -32.09 2.13
N LEU A 7 19.44 -32.15 0.88
CA LEU A 7 19.61 -30.92 0.07
C LEU A 7 18.30 -30.33 -0.39
N PHE A 8 17.28 -31.14 -0.65
CA PHE A 8 15.95 -30.69 -1.07
C PHE A 8 15.16 -30.00 0.07
N VAL A 9 15.31 -30.47 1.31
CA VAL A 9 14.63 -29.89 2.48
C VAL A 9 15.19 -28.52 2.81
N SER A 10 16.50 -28.29 2.69
CA SER A 10 17.13 -27.00 2.97
C SER A 10 16.73 -25.89 1.98
N LEU A 11 16.57 -26.22 0.69
CA LEU A 11 16.10 -25.28 -0.34
C LEU A 11 14.64 -24.83 -0.12
N PHE A 12 13.78 -25.71 0.39
CA PHE A 12 12.38 -25.39 0.66
C PHE A 12 12.21 -24.44 1.87
N ILE A 13 13.03 -24.60 2.89
CA ILE A 13 13.02 -23.74 4.10
C ILE A 13 13.44 -22.30 3.76
N TRP A 14 14.39 -22.10 2.84
CA TRP A 14 14.81 -20.75 2.43
C TRP A 14 13.74 -20.00 1.66
N SER A 15 12.98 -20.68 0.80
CA SER A 15 11.90 -20.06 0.00
C SER A 15 10.77 -19.55 0.86
N VAL A 16 10.38 -20.28 1.89
CA VAL A 16 9.32 -19.89 2.84
C VAL A 16 9.74 -18.68 3.68
N SER A 17 11.01 -18.62 4.10
CA SER A 17 11.53 -17.51 4.90
C SER A 17 11.54 -16.17 4.16
N ILE A 18 11.87 -16.18 2.86
CA ILE A 18 11.91 -14.96 2.03
C ILE A 18 10.48 -14.44 1.79
N ALA A 19 9.53 -15.30 1.45
CA ALA A 19 8.14 -14.91 1.21
C ALA A 19 7.48 -14.31 2.46
N GLN A 20 7.76 -14.85 3.63
CA GLN A 20 7.25 -14.33 4.90
C GLN A 20 7.86 -12.97 5.25
N LYS A 21 9.14 -12.76 4.99
CA LYS A 21 9.81 -11.48 5.16
C LYS A 21 9.18 -10.39 4.26
N ASP A 22 9.00 -10.69 2.97
CA ASP A 22 8.41 -9.75 2.01
C ASP A 22 6.97 -9.38 2.40
N THR A 23 6.15 -10.34 2.82
CA THR A 23 4.79 -10.08 3.31
C THR A 23 4.79 -9.10 4.50
N THR A 24 5.70 -9.30 5.46
CA THR A 24 5.85 -8.41 6.62
C THR A 24 6.30 -7.00 6.19
N GLU A 25 7.23 -6.89 5.24
CA GLU A 25 7.71 -5.60 4.74
C GLU A 25 6.60 -4.83 3.99
N VAL A 26 5.82 -5.52 3.13
CA VAL A 26 4.65 -4.91 2.46
C VAL A 26 3.62 -4.45 3.47
N PHE A 27 3.30 -5.27 4.49
CA PHE A 27 2.35 -4.89 5.54
C PHE A 27 2.80 -3.64 6.30
N LYS A 28 4.09 -3.53 6.62
CA LYS A 28 4.66 -2.31 7.22
C LYS A 28 4.54 -1.10 6.30
N ALA A 29 4.80 -1.27 4.99
CA ALA A 29 4.69 -0.19 4.01
C ALA A 29 3.23 0.29 3.85
N VAL A 30 2.25 -0.62 3.85
CA VAL A 30 0.81 -0.31 3.83
C VAL A 30 0.39 0.48 5.07
N ASN A 31 0.86 0.06 6.25
CA ASN A 31 0.59 0.78 7.50
C ASN A 31 1.23 2.18 7.49
N ALA A 32 2.48 2.29 7.03
CA ALA A 32 3.18 3.56 6.90
C ALA A 32 2.47 4.50 5.91
N LEU A 33 1.92 3.98 4.81
CA LEU A 33 1.11 4.76 3.88
C LEU A 33 -0.13 5.33 4.56
N ARG A 34 -0.91 4.51 5.28
CA ARG A 34 -2.12 4.98 6.00
C ARG A 34 -1.78 6.05 7.02
N TYR A 35 -0.73 5.82 7.81
CA TYR A 35 -0.25 6.80 8.78
C TYR A 35 0.16 8.10 8.11
N ALA A 36 0.99 8.02 7.06
CA ALA A 36 1.48 9.21 6.35
C ALA A 36 0.37 10.01 5.65
N LEU A 37 -0.71 9.35 5.20
CA LEU A 37 -1.89 10.02 4.65
C LEU A 37 -2.64 10.82 5.74
N VAL A 38 -2.80 10.26 6.94
CA VAL A 38 -3.48 10.92 8.07
C VAL A 38 -2.64 12.05 8.64
N GLU A 39 -1.35 11.79 8.90
CA GLU A 39 -0.42 12.76 9.49
C GLU A 39 0.14 13.79 8.48
N LYS A 40 -0.21 13.63 7.20
CA LYS A 40 0.31 14.48 6.10
C LYS A 40 1.84 14.46 6.01
N ASP A 41 2.45 13.30 6.30
CA ASP A 41 3.90 13.14 6.23
C ASP A 41 4.36 13.02 4.77
N SER A 42 4.66 14.17 4.17
CA SER A 42 5.14 14.25 2.80
C SER A 42 6.49 13.56 2.57
N GLY A 43 7.33 13.44 3.60
CA GLY A 43 8.62 12.77 3.53
C GLY A 43 8.46 11.26 3.36
N VAL A 44 7.58 10.64 4.16
CA VAL A 44 7.23 9.22 4.05
C VAL A 44 6.49 8.97 2.74
N LEU A 45 5.51 9.80 2.36
CA LEU A 45 4.77 9.65 1.09
C LEU A 45 5.69 9.70 -0.12
N LYS A 46 6.66 10.61 -0.17
CA LYS A 46 7.66 10.70 -1.26
C LYS A 46 8.44 9.40 -1.44
N LYS A 47 8.73 8.68 -0.36
CA LYS A 47 9.45 7.40 -0.40
C LYS A 47 8.54 6.23 -0.82
N LEU A 48 7.30 6.20 -0.28
CA LEU A 48 6.36 5.11 -0.50
C LEU A 48 5.67 5.15 -1.87
N LEU A 49 5.40 6.34 -2.43
CA LEU A 49 4.77 6.48 -3.72
C LEU A 49 5.80 6.32 -4.85
N HIS A 50 5.55 5.38 -5.78
CA HIS A 50 6.36 5.24 -6.99
C HIS A 50 6.24 6.51 -7.86
N THR A 51 7.23 6.79 -8.70
CA THR A 51 7.20 7.96 -9.59
C THR A 51 5.98 7.95 -10.50
N ASP A 52 5.64 6.76 -11.02
CA ASP A 52 4.55 6.55 -11.98
C ASP A 52 3.26 6.06 -11.30
N ILE A 53 3.05 6.41 -10.02
CA ILE A 53 1.84 6.03 -9.29
C ILE A 53 0.56 6.48 -9.99
N ALA A 54 -0.39 5.57 -10.11
CA ALA A 54 -1.80 5.88 -10.39
C ALA A 54 -2.61 5.72 -9.08
N PHE A 55 -2.90 6.83 -8.40
CA PHE A 55 -3.61 6.83 -7.13
C PHE A 55 -5.10 7.08 -7.36
N GLY A 56 -5.85 6.00 -7.61
CA GLY A 56 -7.27 6.03 -7.96
C GLY A 56 -8.20 6.14 -6.76
N HIS A 57 -9.22 6.97 -6.91
CA HIS A 57 -10.29 7.23 -5.95
C HIS A 57 -11.61 6.58 -6.38
N SER A 58 -12.54 6.43 -5.43
CA SER A 58 -13.82 5.72 -5.66
C SER A 58 -14.80 6.45 -6.59
N ASN A 59 -14.50 7.69 -6.96
CA ASN A 59 -15.25 8.49 -7.93
C ASN A 59 -14.62 8.54 -9.33
N GLY A 60 -13.60 7.70 -9.59
CA GLY A 60 -12.87 7.67 -10.86
C GLY A 60 -11.73 8.69 -10.98
N TRP A 61 -11.56 9.59 -10.00
CA TRP A 61 -10.43 10.51 -9.99
C TRP A 61 -9.12 9.76 -9.75
N VAL A 62 -8.08 10.07 -10.55
CA VAL A 62 -6.74 9.47 -10.45
C VAL A 62 -5.72 10.57 -10.29
N GLN A 63 -4.88 10.45 -9.26
CA GLN A 63 -3.81 11.40 -8.95
C GLN A 63 -2.45 10.81 -9.29
N THR A 64 -1.56 11.67 -9.78
CA THR A 64 -0.13 11.41 -9.82
C THR A 64 0.50 11.60 -8.43
N LYS A 65 1.76 11.21 -8.27
CA LYS A 65 2.53 11.46 -7.04
C LYS A 65 2.53 12.94 -6.65
N ASN A 66 2.73 13.81 -7.62
CA ASN A 66 2.77 15.25 -7.38
C ASN A 66 1.40 15.80 -6.94
N ASP A 67 0.31 15.28 -7.52
CA ASP A 67 -1.04 15.68 -7.14
C ASP A 67 -1.35 15.28 -5.69
N VAL A 68 -1.03 14.04 -5.29
CA VAL A 68 -1.21 13.58 -3.91
C VAL A 68 -0.47 14.50 -2.93
N LEU A 69 0.82 14.78 -3.19
CA LEU A 69 1.63 15.61 -2.32
C LEU A 69 1.13 17.06 -2.27
N LYS A 70 0.71 17.62 -3.41
CA LYS A 70 0.17 18.97 -3.52
C LYS A 70 -1.14 19.12 -2.75
N ASP A 71 -2.08 18.20 -2.97
CA ASP A 71 -3.42 18.28 -2.39
C ASP A 71 -3.41 18.08 -0.87
N MET A 72 -2.50 17.23 -0.37
CA MET A 72 -2.28 17.09 1.06
C MET A 72 -1.66 18.34 1.69
N LYS A 73 -0.70 18.96 1.01
CA LYS A 73 -0.06 20.21 1.48
C LYS A 73 -1.04 21.37 1.49
N SER A 74 -1.90 21.49 0.47
CA SER A 74 -2.89 22.55 0.36
C SER A 74 -4.09 22.37 1.28
N GLY A 75 -4.32 21.15 1.81
CA GLY A 75 -5.52 20.80 2.55
C GLY A 75 -6.75 20.54 1.67
N TYR A 76 -6.58 20.43 0.34
CA TYR A 76 -7.67 20.10 -0.58
C TYR A 76 -8.26 18.73 -0.30
N LEU A 77 -7.40 17.73 -0.01
CA LEU A 77 -7.80 16.41 0.45
C LEU A 77 -7.15 16.12 1.80
N ILE A 78 -7.97 15.89 2.81
CA ILE A 78 -7.55 15.60 4.18
C ILE A 78 -8.11 14.23 4.58
N TYR A 79 -7.23 13.32 4.97
CA TYR A 79 -7.61 12.11 5.68
C TYR A 79 -7.49 12.37 7.18
N GLN A 80 -8.60 12.29 7.91
CA GLN A 80 -8.62 12.45 9.37
C GLN A 80 -8.45 11.10 10.06
N LYS A 81 -8.98 10.03 9.43
CA LYS A 81 -8.95 8.67 9.97
C LYS A 81 -9.00 7.65 8.85
N ILE A 82 -8.20 6.60 8.98
CA ILE A 82 -8.22 5.42 8.10
C ILE A 82 -8.14 4.18 8.99
N ASP A 83 -9.24 3.48 9.16
CA ASP A 83 -9.32 2.24 9.92
C ASP A 83 -9.30 1.04 8.97
N SER A 84 -8.35 0.14 9.15
CA SER A 84 -8.31 -1.12 8.40
C SER A 84 -9.20 -2.17 9.07
N GLN A 85 -10.15 -2.69 8.32
CA GLN A 85 -11.04 -3.78 8.76
C GLN A 85 -10.50 -5.15 8.35
N SER A 86 -9.83 -5.23 7.20
CA SER A 86 -9.16 -6.42 6.72
C SER A 86 -8.07 -6.08 5.72
N THR A 87 -6.99 -6.85 5.72
CA THR A 87 -5.88 -6.73 4.78
C THR A 87 -5.45 -8.12 4.32
N ALA A 88 -5.39 -8.35 3.01
CA ALA A 88 -4.86 -9.57 2.40
C ALA A 88 -3.73 -9.20 1.44
N ILE A 89 -2.58 -9.86 1.58
CA ILE A 89 -1.37 -9.61 0.80
C ILE A 89 -1.00 -10.86 0.03
N THR A 90 -0.72 -10.70 -1.27
CA THR A 90 -0.17 -11.76 -2.12
C THR A 90 1.12 -11.27 -2.75
N ILE A 91 2.21 -12.02 -2.57
CA ILE A 91 3.52 -11.72 -3.13
C ILE A 91 3.74 -12.52 -4.41
N SER A 92 4.27 -11.86 -5.44
CA SER A 92 4.72 -12.50 -6.68
C SER A 92 6.01 -11.85 -7.14
N LYS A 93 7.15 -12.50 -6.89
CA LYS A 93 8.50 -11.99 -7.20
C LYS A 93 8.69 -10.57 -6.60
N ASN A 94 8.84 -9.57 -7.46
CA ASN A 94 9.06 -8.17 -7.08
C ASN A 94 7.77 -7.35 -7.00
N TYR A 95 6.60 -7.99 -7.02
CA TYR A 95 5.30 -7.36 -6.94
C TYR A 95 4.51 -7.91 -5.76
N ALA A 96 3.68 -7.06 -5.18
CA ALA A 96 2.69 -7.47 -4.20
C ALA A 96 1.33 -6.85 -4.53
N THR A 97 0.27 -7.64 -4.45
CA THR A 97 -1.09 -7.12 -4.45
C THR A 97 -1.61 -7.08 -3.02
N VAL A 98 -2.26 -5.97 -2.67
CA VAL A 98 -2.88 -5.79 -1.37
C VAL A 98 -4.35 -5.47 -1.58
N LYS A 99 -5.21 -6.23 -0.91
CA LYS A 99 -6.66 -6.02 -0.89
C LYS A 99 -7.05 -5.61 0.53
N GLU A 100 -7.71 -4.47 0.66
CA GLU A 100 -8.13 -3.96 1.96
C GLU A 100 -9.61 -3.58 1.98
N ARG A 101 -10.23 -3.77 3.14
CA ARG A 101 -11.47 -3.07 3.50
C ARG A 101 -11.11 -2.03 4.54
N ILE A 102 -11.43 -0.77 4.27
CA ILE A 102 -11.10 0.34 5.16
C ILE A 102 -12.33 1.23 5.37
N ALA A 103 -12.45 1.77 6.59
CA ALA A 103 -13.32 2.90 6.87
C ALA A 103 -12.48 4.18 6.87
N VAL A 104 -12.92 5.20 6.15
CA VAL A 104 -12.18 6.45 5.96
C VAL A 104 -13.06 7.64 6.32
N GLU A 105 -12.52 8.55 7.11
CA GLU A 105 -13.12 9.84 7.42
C GLU A 105 -12.16 10.97 7.01
N GLY A 106 -12.71 12.05 6.47
CA GLY A 106 -11.89 13.17 6.03
C GLY A 106 -12.71 14.30 5.42
N SER A 107 -12.02 15.15 4.66
CA SER A 107 -12.66 16.20 3.87
C SER A 107 -11.98 16.39 2.53
N ARG A 108 -12.76 16.82 1.54
CA ARG A 108 -12.26 17.24 0.23
C ARG A 108 -12.90 18.59 -0.11
N ASP A 109 -12.04 19.58 -0.40
CA ASP A 109 -12.48 20.95 -0.69
C ASP A 109 -13.46 21.48 0.40
N GLY A 110 -13.09 21.24 1.67
CA GLY A 110 -13.88 21.60 2.84
C GLY A 110 -15.11 20.72 3.11
N ASN A 111 -15.52 19.85 2.19
CA ASN A 111 -16.68 18.97 2.35
C ASN A 111 -16.27 17.66 3.04
N ALA A 112 -16.85 17.41 4.22
CA ALA A 112 -16.58 16.20 4.98
C ALA A 112 -17.12 14.95 4.27
N PHE A 113 -16.40 13.82 4.42
CA PHE A 113 -16.85 12.52 3.96
C PHE A 113 -16.58 11.43 5.00
N LYS A 114 -17.42 10.40 4.96
CA LYS A 114 -17.22 9.14 5.67
C LYS A 114 -17.59 8.00 4.73
N LEU A 115 -16.65 7.12 4.45
CA LEU A 115 -16.78 6.09 3.41
C LEU A 115 -16.25 4.74 3.91
N ASN A 116 -16.93 3.67 3.50
CA ASN A 116 -16.37 2.32 3.52
C ASN A 116 -15.87 1.98 2.12
N LEU A 117 -14.64 1.56 2.01
CA LEU A 117 -13.98 1.32 0.74
C LEU A 117 -13.38 -0.08 0.67
N PHE A 118 -13.50 -0.70 -0.50
CA PHE A 118 -12.60 -1.74 -0.93
C PHE A 118 -11.45 -1.10 -1.71
N VAL A 119 -10.21 -1.43 -1.35
CA VAL A 119 -9.01 -0.87 -1.97
C VAL A 119 -8.15 -1.99 -2.51
N LEU A 120 -7.82 -1.92 -3.81
CA LEU A 120 -6.82 -2.76 -4.45
C LEU A 120 -5.56 -1.94 -4.67
N GLN A 121 -4.42 -2.50 -4.26
CA GLN A 121 -3.11 -1.86 -4.40
C GLN A 121 -2.14 -2.80 -5.10
N LEU A 122 -1.27 -2.25 -5.93
CA LEU A 122 -0.11 -2.91 -6.51
C LEU A 122 1.16 -2.23 -5.99
N TRP A 123 2.00 -3.01 -5.33
CA TRP A 123 3.28 -2.58 -4.81
C TRP A 123 4.41 -3.23 -5.61
N VAL A 124 5.51 -2.48 -5.81
CA VAL A 124 6.72 -2.96 -6.49
C VAL A 124 7.91 -2.87 -5.56
N LYS A 125 8.76 -3.88 -5.59
CA LYS A 125 10.00 -3.91 -4.82
C LYS A 125 11.09 -3.17 -5.58
N SER A 126 11.63 -2.11 -4.98
CA SER A 126 12.73 -1.31 -5.50
C SER A 126 13.96 -1.44 -4.61
N LYS A 127 15.06 -0.79 -4.99
CA LYS A 127 16.28 -0.71 -4.14
C LYS A 127 16.02 0.00 -2.80
N SER A 128 15.05 0.90 -2.75
CA SER A 128 14.66 1.65 -1.55
C SER A 128 13.54 1.00 -0.73
N GLY A 129 13.12 -0.21 -1.08
CA GLY A 129 12.02 -0.93 -0.45
C GLY A 129 10.76 -1.01 -1.31
N TRP A 130 9.63 -1.34 -0.70
CA TRP A 130 8.36 -1.46 -1.39
C TRP A 130 7.76 -0.09 -1.68
N GLN A 131 7.34 0.15 -2.93
CA GLN A 131 6.69 1.38 -3.37
C GLN A 131 5.33 1.07 -3.99
N LEU A 132 4.34 1.91 -3.69
CA LEU A 132 3.00 1.83 -4.27
C LEU A 132 3.03 2.33 -5.72
N LEU A 133 2.73 1.43 -6.67
CA LEU A 133 2.66 1.73 -8.10
C LEU A 133 1.24 2.04 -8.56
N SER A 134 0.25 1.37 -7.99
CA SER A 134 -1.15 1.62 -8.34
C SER A 134 -2.06 1.40 -7.13
N ARG A 135 -3.10 2.21 -7.04
CA ARG A 135 -4.18 2.08 -6.06
C ARG A 135 -5.50 2.39 -6.75
N GLN A 136 -6.50 1.59 -6.46
CA GLN A 136 -7.87 1.88 -6.84
C GLN A 136 -8.80 1.59 -5.68
N SER A 137 -9.67 2.53 -5.35
CA SER A 137 -10.71 2.33 -4.34
C SER A 137 -12.10 2.27 -4.98
N THR A 138 -12.99 1.51 -4.34
CA THR A 138 -14.39 1.35 -4.70
C THR A 138 -15.22 1.51 -3.44
N LYS A 139 -16.34 2.23 -3.52
CA LYS A 139 -17.30 2.31 -2.39
C LYS A 139 -17.95 0.96 -2.15
N LEU A 140 -18.14 0.62 -0.89
CA LEU A 140 -18.88 -0.56 -0.42
C LEU A 140 -20.29 -0.16 -0.01
#